data_c50adf0b3e2b33ea053098065ceda301
#
_entry.id   c50adf0b3e2b33ea053098065ceda301
#
_cell.length_a   1.000
_cell.length_b   1.000
_cell.length_c   1.000
_cell.angle_alpha   90.00
_cell.angle_beta   90.00
_cell.angle_gamma   90.00
#
_symmetry.space_group_name_H-M   'P 1'
#
loop_
_entity.id
_entity.type
_entity.pdbx_description
1 polymer ?
#
loop_
_entity_poly.entity_id
_entity_poly.type
_entity_poly.pdbx_seq_one_letter_code
_entity_poly.pdbx_strand_id
1 'polypeptide(L)'
;MCKRGALALLAATLISLPALAEQRSVRVYNWIEYLPGEVLKDFEADTGIRPIYDVFDSAETLESKLLTGNSGYDVAFPSSSSLATFIAAGTFEKIDRSKLSNWQRLDESFMAELEKTGDVGNQYAVPYMWGTTLIGYNVDKVRAALGPDVPLDSWDLIFNPEYLSKLASCGVGFLDSPSEILPIALHHLGLSPHSQDPGDYRKAQELMMSIRPHITYFNSSRYGYDLANGEICIAVGWSGGVELARKMAVAAGKGVRIDMILPKEGAPLWSDVMVIPKGAGNLDEAHAFIDYLMRPEVIAKISTALGYPNANKDATALVDPSVRDNPKMYIPAEQMDSLFALKALPLKVERVRMRTWNSIRTGK
;
A
#
# COMPACT_ATOMS: atom_id res chain seq x y z
N MET A 1 8.64 11.35 -93.62
CA MET A 1 8.39 10.24 -92.75
C MET A 1 8.56 10.75 -91.33
N CYS A 2 7.41 11.14 -90.63
CA CYS A 2 7.39 11.66 -89.28
C CYS A 2 7.17 10.51 -88.34
N LYS A 3 8.11 10.32 -87.34
CA LYS A 3 7.89 9.43 -86.19
C LYS A 3 7.40 10.25 -85.01
N ARG A 4 6.12 10.02 -84.61
CA ARG A 4 5.55 10.55 -83.41
C ARG A 4 5.96 9.66 -82.18
N GLY A 5 6.74 10.21 -81.26
CA GLY A 5 7.02 9.59 -79.98
C GLY A 5 5.90 9.88 -79.00
N ALA A 6 5.27 8.87 -78.43
CA ALA A 6 4.28 8.97 -77.38
C ALA A 6 5.01 9.01 -76.01
N LEU A 7 4.84 10.09 -75.27
CA LEU A 7 5.29 10.21 -73.87
C LEU A 7 4.20 9.63 -72.97
N ALA A 8 4.52 8.51 -72.26
CA ALA A 8 3.63 7.97 -71.24
C ALA A 8 3.95 8.63 -69.92
N LEU A 9 3.00 9.39 -69.38
CA LEU A 9 3.05 9.93 -68.00
C LEU A 9 2.69 8.82 -67.00
N LEU A 10 3.66 8.35 -66.23
CA LEU A 10 3.39 7.51 -65.03
C LEU A 10 2.92 8.38 -63.89
N ALA A 11 1.63 8.31 -63.57
CA ALA A 11 1.07 8.92 -62.35
C ALA A 11 1.44 8.02 -61.15
N ALA A 12 2.42 8.42 -60.33
CA ALA A 12 2.73 7.76 -59.07
C ALA A 12 1.67 8.16 -58.01
N THR A 13 0.73 7.26 -57.74
CA THR A 13 -0.19 7.36 -56.59
C THR A 13 0.59 7.11 -55.31
N LEU A 14 0.86 8.18 -54.55
CA LEU A 14 1.35 8.12 -53.19
C LEU A 14 0.23 7.55 -52.30
N ILE A 15 0.33 6.28 -51.95
CA ILE A 15 -0.49 5.64 -50.92
C ILE A 15 0.08 6.14 -49.59
N SER A 16 -0.58 7.12 -48.97
CA SER A 16 -0.34 7.50 -47.57
C SER A 16 -0.78 6.33 -46.69
N LEU A 17 0.16 5.54 -46.21
CA LEU A 17 -0.08 4.60 -45.13
C LEU A 17 -0.50 5.43 -43.90
N PRO A 18 -1.63 5.11 -43.24
CA PRO A 18 -1.94 5.76 -41.97
C PRO A 18 -0.78 5.45 -41.00
N ALA A 19 -0.12 6.47 -40.48
CA ALA A 19 0.80 6.32 -39.37
C ALA A 19 0.00 5.64 -38.27
N LEU A 20 0.37 4.43 -37.90
CA LEU A 20 -0.13 3.80 -36.68
C LEU A 20 0.23 4.77 -35.55
N ALA A 21 -0.74 5.53 -35.05
CA ALA A 21 -0.53 6.35 -33.87
C ALA A 21 -0.01 5.42 -32.78
N GLU A 22 1.16 5.72 -32.25
CA GLU A 22 1.74 4.97 -31.14
C GLU A 22 0.70 4.94 -30.01
N GLN A 23 0.33 3.73 -29.56
CA GLN A 23 -0.70 3.59 -28.54
C GLN A 23 -0.22 4.26 -27.27
N ARG A 24 -0.92 5.29 -26.85
CA ARG A 24 -0.63 5.98 -25.58
C ARG A 24 -0.65 4.98 -24.43
N SER A 25 0.32 5.06 -23.53
CA SER A 25 0.42 4.13 -22.40
C SER A 25 0.92 4.85 -21.15
N VAL A 26 0.58 4.32 -19.98
CA VAL A 26 1.10 4.76 -18.68
C VAL A 26 1.65 3.56 -17.93
N ARG A 27 2.89 3.68 -17.44
CA ARG A 27 3.56 2.64 -16.66
C ARG A 27 3.37 2.91 -15.18
N VAL A 28 2.68 2.01 -14.50
CA VAL A 28 2.26 2.14 -13.10
C VAL A 28 2.98 1.13 -12.23
N TYR A 29 3.56 1.57 -11.11
CA TYR A 29 4.19 0.72 -10.11
C TYR A 29 3.50 0.88 -8.77
N ASN A 30 2.73 -0.13 -8.37
CA ASN A 30 1.86 -0.07 -7.21
C ASN A 30 2.08 -1.26 -6.27
N TRP A 31 1.52 -1.18 -5.09
CA TRP A 31 1.48 -2.29 -4.14
C TRP A 31 0.69 -3.47 -4.72
N ILE A 32 1.09 -4.68 -4.34
CA ILE A 32 0.31 -5.88 -4.65
C ILE A 32 -1.11 -5.75 -4.07
N GLU A 33 -2.12 -6.19 -4.85
CA GLU A 33 -3.54 -6.17 -4.44
C GLU A 33 -4.08 -4.79 -4.05
N TYR A 34 -3.55 -3.72 -4.63
CA TYR A 34 -3.89 -2.34 -4.24
C TYR A 34 -4.63 -1.54 -5.32
N LEU A 35 -5.01 -2.18 -6.42
CA LEU A 35 -5.88 -1.64 -7.46
C LEU A 35 -6.63 -2.77 -8.15
N PRO A 36 -7.99 -2.77 -8.16
CA PRO A 36 -8.76 -3.77 -8.87
C PRO A 36 -8.50 -3.73 -10.38
N GLY A 37 -8.30 -4.90 -10.98
CA GLY A 37 -7.99 -4.99 -12.42
C GLY A 37 -9.09 -4.46 -13.33
N GLU A 38 -10.35 -4.38 -12.87
CA GLU A 38 -11.45 -3.75 -13.61
C GLU A 38 -11.28 -2.23 -13.72
N VAL A 39 -10.69 -1.57 -12.71
CA VAL A 39 -10.43 -0.12 -12.75
C VAL A 39 -9.41 0.21 -13.84
N LEU A 40 -8.41 -0.65 -14.05
CA LEU A 40 -7.45 -0.49 -15.16
C LEU A 40 -8.13 -0.62 -16.53
N LYS A 41 -9.07 -1.56 -16.68
CA LYS A 41 -9.85 -1.74 -17.91
C LYS A 41 -10.78 -0.55 -18.17
N ASP A 42 -11.45 -0.07 -17.12
CA ASP A 42 -12.33 1.09 -17.21
C ASP A 42 -11.52 2.35 -17.59
N PHE A 43 -10.32 2.54 -17.01
CA PHE A 43 -9.42 3.62 -17.39
C PHE A 43 -9.02 3.58 -18.87
N GLU A 44 -8.63 2.40 -19.36
CA GLU A 44 -8.26 2.24 -20.78
C GLU A 44 -9.46 2.51 -21.70
N ALA A 45 -10.64 2.04 -21.35
CA ALA A 45 -11.88 2.27 -22.09
C ALA A 45 -12.28 3.75 -22.16
N ASP A 46 -12.14 4.46 -21.02
CA ASP A 46 -12.53 5.88 -20.90
C ASP A 46 -11.54 6.83 -21.57
N THR A 47 -10.25 6.49 -21.57
CA THR A 47 -9.18 7.43 -21.96
C THR A 47 -8.44 7.05 -23.24
N GLY A 48 -8.54 5.80 -23.66
CA GLY A 48 -7.71 5.25 -24.75
C GLY A 48 -6.23 5.09 -24.36
N ILE A 49 -5.87 5.27 -23.09
CA ILE A 49 -4.50 5.12 -22.58
C ILE A 49 -4.37 3.71 -22.00
N ARG A 50 -3.43 2.93 -22.52
CA ARG A 50 -3.16 1.58 -22.03
C ARG A 50 -2.34 1.60 -20.74
N PRO A 51 -2.85 1.08 -19.59
CA PRO A 51 -2.05 0.93 -18.38
C PRO A 51 -1.13 -0.30 -18.50
N ILE A 52 0.15 -0.11 -18.15
CA ILE A 52 1.14 -1.18 -17.95
C ILE A 52 1.40 -1.21 -16.47
N TYR A 53 0.95 -2.28 -15.81
CA TYR A 53 0.84 -2.31 -14.35
C TYR A 53 1.75 -3.38 -13.75
N ASP A 54 2.72 -2.95 -12.96
CA ASP A 54 3.64 -3.80 -12.21
C ASP A 54 3.43 -3.58 -10.70
N VAL A 55 3.77 -4.60 -9.90
CA VAL A 55 3.53 -4.59 -8.46
C VAL A 55 4.81 -4.82 -7.65
N PHE A 56 4.77 -4.35 -6.40
CA PHE A 56 5.75 -4.65 -5.35
C PHE A 56 5.01 -4.98 -4.04
N ASP A 57 5.73 -5.56 -3.08
CA ASP A 57 5.19 -6.06 -1.81
C ASP A 57 5.87 -5.49 -0.56
N SER A 58 6.84 -4.59 -0.74
CA SER A 58 7.53 -3.92 0.37
C SER A 58 7.98 -2.51 -0.01
N ALA A 59 7.99 -1.60 0.98
CA ALA A 59 8.48 -0.24 0.82
C ALA A 59 9.95 -0.25 0.37
N GLU A 60 10.75 -1.16 0.90
CA GLU A 60 12.16 -1.32 0.59
C GLU A 60 12.40 -1.67 -0.89
N THR A 61 11.54 -2.50 -1.48
CA THR A 61 11.56 -2.82 -2.92
C THR A 61 11.29 -1.58 -3.77
N LEU A 62 10.24 -0.82 -3.43
CA LEU A 62 9.92 0.44 -4.11
C LEU A 62 11.05 1.46 -3.97
N GLU A 63 11.57 1.66 -2.75
CA GLU A 63 12.64 2.62 -2.47
C GLU A 63 13.89 2.30 -3.28
N SER A 64 14.30 1.03 -3.30
CA SER A 64 15.43 0.58 -4.11
C SER A 64 15.23 0.90 -5.58
N LYS A 65 14.02 0.72 -6.10
CA LYS A 65 13.68 0.98 -7.51
C LYS A 65 13.69 2.48 -7.85
N LEU A 66 13.09 3.32 -7.01
CA LEU A 66 12.98 4.76 -7.24
C LEU A 66 14.33 5.49 -7.09
N LEU A 67 15.14 5.08 -6.12
CA LEU A 67 16.45 5.71 -5.86
C LEU A 67 17.49 5.44 -6.95
N THR A 68 17.25 4.52 -7.88
CA THR A 68 18.13 4.32 -9.05
C THR A 68 18.10 5.50 -10.05
N GLY A 69 17.13 6.42 -9.93
CA GLY A 69 17.04 7.65 -10.73
C GLY A 69 16.38 7.49 -12.11
N ASN A 70 16.19 6.27 -12.59
CA ASN A 70 15.43 5.95 -13.79
C ASN A 70 14.63 4.67 -13.52
N SER A 71 13.49 4.83 -12.88
CA SER A 71 12.63 3.70 -12.48
C SER A 71 11.99 3.00 -13.67
N GLY A 72 11.78 3.72 -14.79
CA GLY A 72 11.05 3.25 -15.96
C GLY A 72 9.52 3.31 -15.80
N TYR A 73 9.02 3.92 -14.72
CA TYR A 73 7.59 4.09 -14.43
C TYR A 73 7.17 5.55 -14.57
N ASP A 74 5.89 5.77 -14.86
CA ASP A 74 5.27 7.08 -15.00
C ASP A 74 4.50 7.48 -13.74
N VAL A 75 3.93 6.49 -13.03
CA VAL A 75 3.27 6.67 -11.73
C VAL A 75 3.77 5.62 -10.75
N ALA A 76 4.04 6.04 -9.50
CA ALA A 76 4.40 5.13 -8.41
C ALA A 76 3.61 5.47 -7.14
N PHE A 77 3.51 4.49 -6.22
CA PHE A 77 2.68 4.59 -5.01
C PHE A 77 3.51 4.40 -3.74
N PRO A 78 4.37 5.36 -3.36
CA PRO A 78 5.11 5.28 -2.11
C PRO A 78 4.23 5.60 -0.90
N SER A 79 4.67 5.13 0.28
CA SER A 79 4.13 5.63 1.53
C SER A 79 4.55 7.08 1.78
N SER A 80 3.64 7.88 2.32
CA SER A 80 3.89 9.28 2.66
C SER A 80 5.06 9.45 3.64
N SER A 81 5.35 8.44 4.45
CA SER A 81 6.48 8.44 5.38
C SER A 81 7.86 8.57 4.70
N SER A 82 7.97 8.14 3.45
CA SER A 82 9.23 8.21 2.67
C SER A 82 9.38 9.49 1.85
N LEU A 83 8.34 10.34 1.76
CA LEU A 83 8.33 11.50 0.85
C LEU A 83 9.48 12.46 1.07
N ALA A 84 9.78 12.83 2.33
CA ALA A 84 10.88 13.75 2.62
C ALA A 84 12.21 13.26 2.04
N THR A 85 12.49 11.95 2.16
CA THR A 85 13.71 11.33 1.65
C THR A 85 13.76 11.37 0.12
N PHE A 86 12.69 11.02 -0.53
CA PHE A 86 12.59 11.01 -2.00
C PHE A 86 12.66 12.42 -2.59
N ILE A 87 11.94 13.39 -1.99
CA ILE A 87 11.95 14.77 -2.44
C ILE A 87 13.35 15.37 -2.29
N ALA A 88 14.02 15.13 -1.14
CA ALA A 88 15.40 15.57 -0.93
C ALA A 88 16.40 14.94 -1.93
N ALA A 89 16.15 13.70 -2.36
CA ALA A 89 16.93 13.02 -3.39
C ALA A 89 16.58 13.47 -4.83
N GLY A 90 15.54 14.30 -5.01
CA GLY A 90 15.10 14.77 -6.33
C GLY A 90 14.52 13.67 -7.23
N THR A 91 13.88 12.65 -6.65
CA THR A 91 13.41 11.47 -7.37
C THR A 91 12.03 11.65 -8.00
N PHE A 92 11.34 12.77 -7.78
CA PHE A 92 10.00 13.03 -8.30
C PHE A 92 9.96 14.25 -9.23
N GLU A 93 9.06 14.20 -10.20
CA GLU A 93 8.58 15.37 -10.92
C GLU A 93 7.53 16.11 -10.08
N LYS A 94 7.42 17.42 -10.30
CA LYS A 94 6.32 18.20 -9.69
C LYS A 94 4.99 17.87 -10.39
N ILE A 95 3.95 17.78 -9.60
CA ILE A 95 2.59 17.62 -10.09
C ILE A 95 2.11 18.92 -10.74
N ASP A 96 1.67 18.84 -11.98
CA ASP A 96 0.96 19.94 -12.65
C ASP A 96 -0.53 19.90 -12.29
N ARG A 97 -0.91 20.67 -11.28
CA ARG A 97 -2.30 20.73 -10.79
C ARG A 97 -3.29 21.20 -11.84
N SER A 98 -2.86 21.92 -12.86
CA SER A 98 -3.76 22.37 -13.94
C SER A 98 -4.31 21.20 -14.77
N LYS A 99 -3.66 20.04 -14.70
CA LYS A 99 -4.08 18.78 -15.35
C LYS A 99 -4.94 17.89 -14.46
N LEU A 100 -5.15 18.28 -13.19
CA LEU A 100 -5.90 17.50 -12.20
C LEU A 100 -7.24 18.16 -11.89
N SER A 101 -8.27 17.83 -12.66
CA SER A 101 -9.62 18.41 -12.53
C SER A 101 -10.30 18.04 -11.20
N ASN A 102 -9.86 16.96 -10.56
CA ASN A 102 -10.40 16.45 -9.30
C ASN A 102 -9.60 16.90 -8.05
N TRP A 103 -8.57 17.73 -8.20
CA TRP A 103 -7.71 18.19 -7.11
C TRP A 103 -8.48 18.78 -5.91
N GLN A 104 -9.50 19.60 -6.14
CA GLN A 104 -10.31 20.23 -5.09
C GLN A 104 -11.21 19.27 -4.31
N ARG A 105 -11.31 18.01 -4.72
CA ARG A 105 -12.05 16.96 -4.03
C ARG A 105 -11.24 16.28 -2.94
N LEU A 106 -9.93 16.55 -2.87
CA LEU A 106 -9.09 16.04 -1.80
C LEU A 106 -9.45 16.67 -0.46
N ASP A 107 -9.37 15.89 0.59
CA ASP A 107 -9.62 16.33 1.97
C ASP A 107 -8.51 17.29 2.42
N GLU A 108 -8.88 18.47 2.88
CA GLU A 108 -7.94 19.53 3.26
C GLU A 108 -7.13 19.16 4.51
N SER A 109 -7.72 18.42 5.45
CA SER A 109 -7.00 17.95 6.63
C SER A 109 -5.93 16.92 6.27
N PHE A 110 -6.24 16.04 5.33
CA PHE A 110 -5.29 15.08 4.81
C PHE A 110 -4.15 15.76 4.04
N MET A 111 -4.46 16.77 3.25
CA MET A 111 -3.45 17.57 2.54
C MET A 111 -2.52 18.32 3.50
N ALA A 112 -3.07 18.85 4.60
CA ALA A 112 -2.27 19.50 5.64
C ALA A 112 -1.35 18.53 6.39
N GLU A 113 -1.80 17.28 6.63
CA GLU A 113 -0.94 16.23 7.21
C GLU A 113 0.17 15.81 6.22
N LEU A 114 -0.14 15.74 4.92
CA LEU A 114 0.84 15.39 3.90
C LEU A 114 1.99 16.42 3.84
N GLU A 115 1.70 17.70 4.01
CA GLU A 115 2.75 18.73 4.08
C GLU A 115 3.76 18.45 5.21
N LYS A 116 3.29 17.92 6.35
CA LYS A 116 4.14 17.58 7.50
C LYS A 116 5.08 16.40 7.22
N THR A 117 4.81 15.62 6.18
CA THR A 117 5.67 14.50 5.77
C THR A 117 6.81 14.92 4.83
N GLY A 118 6.91 16.22 4.51
CA GLY A 118 8.00 16.81 3.73
C GLY A 118 7.62 17.35 2.36
N ASP A 119 6.38 17.16 1.90
CA ASP A 119 5.88 17.74 0.64
C ASP A 119 5.24 19.12 0.87
N VAL A 120 6.06 20.09 1.29
CA VAL A 120 5.60 21.44 1.58
C VAL A 120 4.89 22.05 0.37
N GLY A 121 3.63 22.45 0.56
CA GLY A 121 2.78 22.98 -0.50
C GLY A 121 2.24 21.89 -1.43
N ASN A 122 2.33 20.60 -1.06
CA ASN A 122 1.80 19.45 -1.81
C ASN A 122 2.19 19.49 -3.30
N GLN A 123 3.50 19.60 -3.58
CA GLN A 123 4.01 19.83 -4.93
C GLN A 123 4.30 18.54 -5.70
N TYR A 124 4.51 17.40 -5.01
CA TYR A 124 5.03 16.17 -5.60
C TYR A 124 4.10 14.98 -5.47
N ALA A 125 3.19 15.00 -4.51
CA ALA A 125 2.37 13.85 -4.16
C ALA A 125 0.88 14.17 -4.16
N VAL A 126 0.07 13.19 -4.56
CA VAL A 126 -1.39 13.20 -4.49
C VAL A 126 -1.82 12.08 -3.56
N PRO A 127 -2.57 12.35 -2.47
CA PRO A 127 -3.05 11.30 -1.57
C PRO A 127 -3.88 10.24 -2.32
N TYR A 128 -3.71 8.99 -1.94
CA TYR A 128 -4.45 7.86 -2.50
C TYR A 128 -5.33 7.21 -1.44
N MET A 129 -4.74 6.36 -0.62
CA MET A 129 -5.43 5.64 0.45
C MET A 129 -4.65 5.67 1.75
N TRP A 130 -5.32 5.32 2.84
CA TRP A 130 -4.70 5.17 4.14
C TRP A 130 -5.26 3.95 4.87
N GLY A 131 -4.56 3.52 5.91
CA GLY A 131 -4.97 2.38 6.71
C GLY A 131 -4.08 2.18 7.93
N THR A 132 -4.27 1.05 8.58
CA THR A 132 -3.52 0.65 9.75
C THR A 132 -2.88 -0.71 9.55
N THR A 133 -1.79 -0.95 10.27
CA THR A 133 -1.23 -2.29 10.45
C THR A 133 -1.78 -2.84 11.75
N LEU A 134 -2.46 -3.98 11.66
CA LEU A 134 -3.25 -4.54 12.76
C LEU A 134 -3.14 -6.07 12.81
N ILE A 135 -3.93 -6.72 13.67
CA ILE A 135 -3.97 -8.17 13.78
C ILE A 135 -5.20 -8.70 13.05
N GLY A 136 -4.99 -9.55 12.03
CA GLY A 136 -6.04 -10.36 11.42
C GLY A 136 -6.06 -11.76 12.02
N TYR A 137 -7.24 -12.34 12.25
CA TYR A 137 -7.30 -13.64 12.88
C TYR A 137 -8.53 -14.47 12.49
N ASN A 138 -8.37 -15.79 12.54
CA ASN A 138 -9.46 -16.76 12.45
C ASN A 138 -10.11 -16.93 13.81
N VAL A 139 -11.35 -16.48 13.94
CA VAL A 139 -12.10 -16.40 15.18
C VAL A 139 -12.17 -17.75 15.90
N ASP A 140 -12.48 -18.82 15.16
CA ASP A 140 -12.67 -20.15 15.74
C ASP A 140 -11.36 -20.77 16.19
N LYS A 141 -10.32 -20.68 15.36
CA LYS A 141 -8.99 -21.26 15.66
C LYS A 141 -8.32 -20.57 16.85
N VAL A 142 -8.38 -19.22 16.90
CA VAL A 142 -7.80 -18.47 18.01
C VAL A 142 -8.54 -18.78 19.32
N ARG A 143 -9.88 -18.81 19.29
CA ARG A 143 -10.67 -19.20 20.47
C ARG A 143 -10.42 -20.64 20.90
N ALA A 144 -10.26 -21.56 19.97
CA ALA A 144 -9.90 -22.94 20.28
C ALA A 144 -8.54 -23.08 20.93
N ALA A 145 -7.53 -22.29 20.49
CA ALA A 145 -6.18 -22.35 21.00
C ALA A 145 -5.99 -21.65 22.36
N LEU A 146 -6.63 -20.48 22.54
CA LEU A 146 -6.41 -19.61 23.70
C LEU A 146 -7.55 -19.63 24.73
N GLY A 147 -8.71 -20.20 24.36
CA GLY A 147 -9.93 -20.19 25.18
C GLY A 147 -10.86 -19.03 24.85
N PRO A 148 -12.10 -19.09 25.38
CA PRO A 148 -13.15 -18.09 25.04
C PRO A 148 -12.91 -16.72 25.69
N ASP A 149 -12.20 -16.67 26.80
CA ASP A 149 -12.07 -15.49 27.66
C ASP A 149 -10.80 -14.68 27.37
N VAL A 150 -9.97 -15.10 26.38
CA VAL A 150 -8.76 -14.34 26.02
C VAL A 150 -9.14 -12.96 25.49
N PRO A 151 -8.53 -11.87 25.99
CA PRO A 151 -8.75 -10.53 25.45
C PRO A 151 -8.30 -10.44 24.00
N LEU A 152 -9.20 -9.98 23.10
CA LEU A 152 -8.91 -9.79 21.67
C LEU A 152 -8.82 -8.30 21.35
N ASP A 153 -7.94 -7.58 22.08
CA ASP A 153 -7.84 -6.13 21.99
C ASP A 153 -6.40 -5.59 22.18
N SER A 154 -5.39 -6.46 22.14
CA SER A 154 -4.01 -6.11 22.51
C SER A 154 -2.98 -6.78 21.61
N TRP A 155 -1.82 -6.10 21.43
CA TRP A 155 -0.61 -6.67 20.83
C TRP A 155 -0.04 -7.84 21.65
N ASP A 156 -0.47 -8.07 22.89
CA ASP A 156 -0.11 -9.26 23.68
C ASP A 156 -0.42 -10.56 22.95
N LEU A 157 -1.46 -10.60 22.13
CA LEU A 157 -1.79 -11.78 21.33
C LEU A 157 -0.62 -12.21 20.39
N ILE A 158 0.21 -11.26 20.00
CA ILE A 158 1.33 -11.48 19.09
C ILE A 158 2.68 -11.52 19.83
N PHE A 159 2.86 -10.69 20.86
CA PHE A 159 4.16 -10.53 21.51
C PHE A 159 4.30 -11.31 22.81
N ASN A 160 3.22 -11.87 23.38
CA ASN A 160 3.32 -12.76 24.54
C ASN A 160 3.67 -14.18 24.07
N PRO A 161 4.86 -14.73 24.46
CA PRO A 161 5.28 -16.08 24.04
C PRO A 161 4.31 -17.19 24.48
N GLU A 162 3.60 -17.03 25.62
CA GLU A 162 2.62 -18.01 26.08
C GLU A 162 1.40 -18.10 25.15
N TYR A 163 0.93 -16.97 24.62
CA TYR A 163 -0.16 -16.96 23.66
C TYR A 163 0.31 -17.47 22.29
N LEU A 164 1.46 -16.94 21.83
CA LEU A 164 1.93 -17.26 20.49
C LEU A 164 2.36 -18.73 20.34
N SER A 165 2.91 -19.33 21.42
CA SER A 165 3.25 -20.78 21.42
C SER A 165 2.04 -21.68 21.21
N LYS A 166 0.88 -21.32 21.76
CA LYS A 166 -0.38 -22.05 21.56
C LYS A 166 -0.93 -21.86 20.14
N LEU A 167 -0.74 -20.67 19.57
CA LEU A 167 -1.16 -20.33 18.20
C LEU A 167 -0.23 -20.91 17.14
N ALA A 168 1.00 -21.27 17.47
CA ALA A 168 1.97 -21.82 16.54
C ALA A 168 1.47 -23.06 15.79
N SER A 169 0.65 -23.90 16.44
CA SER A 169 0.09 -25.13 15.82
C SER A 169 -0.92 -24.84 14.70
N CYS A 170 -1.56 -23.66 14.70
CA CYS A 170 -2.52 -23.26 13.67
C CYS A 170 -1.96 -22.21 12.70
N GLY A 171 -0.70 -21.83 12.86
CA GLY A 171 0.04 -20.95 11.96
C GLY A 171 -0.06 -19.46 12.29
N VAL A 172 1.10 -18.79 12.27
CA VAL A 172 1.29 -17.37 12.61
C VAL A 172 2.04 -16.69 11.49
N GLY A 173 1.44 -15.68 10.86
CA GLY A 173 2.04 -14.89 9.79
C GLY A 173 2.44 -13.49 10.24
N PHE A 174 3.55 -13.00 9.72
CA PHE A 174 3.98 -11.60 9.90
C PHE A 174 4.29 -10.98 8.54
N LEU A 175 4.06 -9.67 8.41
CA LEU A 175 4.62 -8.91 7.30
C LEU A 175 6.14 -9.00 7.29
N ASP A 176 6.74 -9.08 6.11
CA ASP A 176 8.18 -8.88 5.93
C ASP A 176 8.47 -7.38 5.72
N SER A 177 8.20 -6.60 6.75
CA SER A 177 8.31 -5.13 6.75
C SER A 177 8.95 -4.63 8.05
N PRO A 178 10.28 -4.40 8.06
CA PRO A 178 10.96 -3.84 9.23
C PRO A 178 10.48 -2.44 9.59
N SER A 179 10.01 -1.67 8.60
CA SER A 179 9.46 -0.32 8.77
C SER A 179 8.12 -0.27 9.50
N GLU A 180 7.47 -1.42 9.68
CA GLU A 180 6.21 -1.55 10.41
C GLU A 180 6.34 -2.41 11.67
N ILE A 181 6.93 -3.60 11.54
CA ILE A 181 6.98 -4.56 12.65
C ILE A 181 7.87 -4.06 13.81
N LEU A 182 9.02 -3.44 13.51
CA LEU A 182 9.88 -2.92 14.58
C LEU A 182 9.30 -1.70 15.31
N PRO A 183 8.65 -0.71 14.66
CA PRO A 183 7.86 0.32 15.35
C PRO A 183 6.76 -0.25 16.26
N ILE A 184 6.04 -1.30 15.82
CA ILE A 184 5.03 -1.96 16.66
C ILE A 184 5.69 -2.62 17.88
N ALA A 185 6.80 -3.34 17.71
CA ALA A 185 7.52 -3.96 18.81
C ALA A 185 8.07 -2.93 19.82
N LEU A 186 8.62 -1.82 19.32
CA LEU A 186 9.06 -0.70 20.17
C LEU A 186 7.90 -0.10 20.95
N HIS A 187 6.79 0.17 20.29
CA HIS A 187 5.58 0.71 20.91
C HIS A 187 5.02 -0.22 22.01
N HIS A 188 4.94 -1.52 21.72
CA HIS A 188 4.53 -2.53 22.70
C HIS A 188 5.44 -2.56 23.95
N LEU A 189 6.74 -2.30 23.78
CA LEU A 189 7.69 -2.16 24.89
C LEU A 189 7.58 -0.83 25.66
N GLY A 190 6.62 0.05 25.32
CA GLY A 190 6.50 1.39 25.88
C GLY A 190 7.60 2.37 25.43
N LEU A 191 8.28 2.04 24.32
CA LEU A 191 9.32 2.87 23.71
C LEU A 191 8.74 3.69 22.55
N SER A 192 9.46 4.73 22.14
CA SER A 192 9.06 5.49 20.97
C SER A 192 9.10 4.61 19.70
N PRO A 193 8.01 4.51 18.91
CA PRO A 193 8.02 3.80 17.63
C PRO A 193 9.03 4.41 16.63
N HIS A 194 9.48 5.64 16.89
CA HIS A 194 10.47 6.37 16.09
C HIS A 194 11.82 6.50 16.80
N SER A 195 12.13 5.57 17.73
CA SER A 195 13.39 5.61 18.47
C SER A 195 14.58 5.65 17.52
N GLN A 196 15.56 6.47 17.88
CA GLN A 196 16.86 6.56 17.21
C GLN A 196 17.99 5.91 18.00
N ASP A 197 17.66 5.35 19.18
CA ASP A 197 18.61 4.64 20.04
C ASP A 197 18.82 3.19 19.60
N PRO A 198 20.02 2.78 19.21
CA PRO A 198 20.33 1.37 18.91
C PRO A 198 20.02 0.42 20.08
N GLY A 199 20.01 0.93 21.32
CA GLY A 199 19.64 0.16 22.52
C GLY A 199 18.19 -0.30 22.49
N ASP A 200 17.28 0.55 22.02
CA ASP A 200 15.87 0.20 21.90
C ASP A 200 15.63 -0.86 20.82
N TYR A 201 16.37 -0.80 19.71
CA TYR A 201 16.32 -1.84 18.69
C TYR A 201 16.82 -3.19 19.19
N ARG A 202 17.79 -3.24 20.13
CA ARG A 202 18.19 -4.49 20.80
C ARG A 202 17.06 -5.07 21.64
N LYS A 203 16.34 -4.24 22.42
CA LYS A 203 15.16 -4.68 23.19
C LYS A 203 14.05 -5.22 22.26
N ALA A 204 13.77 -4.51 21.15
CA ALA A 204 12.82 -4.99 20.15
C ALA A 204 13.27 -6.31 19.51
N GLN A 205 14.58 -6.49 19.25
CA GLN A 205 15.13 -7.75 18.78
C GLN A 205 14.94 -8.88 19.80
N GLU A 206 15.23 -8.63 21.07
CA GLU A 206 15.05 -9.62 22.16
C GLU A 206 13.59 -10.06 22.26
N LEU A 207 12.65 -9.13 22.21
CA LEU A 207 11.22 -9.42 22.17
C LEU A 207 10.86 -10.30 20.97
N MET A 208 11.26 -9.90 19.77
CA MET A 208 10.97 -10.64 18.56
C MET A 208 11.62 -12.03 18.53
N MET A 209 12.84 -12.16 19.06
CA MET A 209 13.53 -13.45 19.17
C MET A 209 12.86 -14.39 20.16
N SER A 210 12.21 -13.88 21.23
CA SER A 210 11.47 -14.71 22.18
C SER A 210 10.24 -15.39 21.55
N ILE A 211 9.66 -14.77 20.53
CA ILE A 211 8.48 -15.27 19.82
C ILE A 211 8.82 -15.92 18.46
N ARG A 212 10.03 -15.67 17.95
CA ARG A 212 10.48 -16.14 16.63
C ARG A 212 10.24 -17.64 16.36
N PRO A 213 10.45 -18.56 17.33
CA PRO A 213 10.20 -19.99 17.14
C PRO A 213 8.74 -20.34 16.82
N HIS A 214 7.80 -19.43 17.14
CA HIS A 214 6.36 -19.62 16.97
C HIS A 214 5.82 -18.96 15.71
N ILE A 215 6.65 -18.19 14.97
CA ILE A 215 6.27 -17.53 13.72
C ILE A 215 6.50 -18.48 12.55
N THR A 216 5.44 -18.74 11.79
CA THR A 216 5.48 -19.63 10.63
C THR A 216 6.30 -19.00 9.49
N TYR A 217 6.06 -17.72 9.22
CA TYR A 217 6.81 -16.99 8.20
C TYR A 217 6.72 -15.46 8.36
N PHE A 218 7.66 -14.77 7.69
CA PHE A 218 7.59 -13.35 7.35
C PHE A 218 7.33 -13.24 5.85
N ASN A 219 6.14 -12.79 5.46
CA ASN A 219 5.77 -12.63 4.05
C ASN A 219 4.56 -11.71 3.90
N SER A 220 4.73 -10.60 3.19
CA SER A 220 3.69 -9.58 3.04
C SER A 220 2.61 -9.92 1.99
N SER A 221 2.89 -10.88 1.09
CA SER A 221 2.01 -11.15 -0.06
C SER A 221 1.01 -12.30 0.17
N ARG A 222 1.20 -13.14 1.19
CA ARG A 222 0.41 -14.37 1.32
C ARG A 222 -0.51 -14.44 2.53
N TYR A 223 -0.29 -13.60 3.57
CA TYR A 223 -1.04 -13.72 4.83
C TYR A 223 -2.56 -13.63 4.65
N GLY A 224 -3.03 -12.80 3.71
CA GLY A 224 -4.45 -12.65 3.41
C GLY A 224 -5.06 -13.94 2.86
N TYR A 225 -4.42 -14.57 1.89
CA TYR A 225 -4.86 -15.86 1.33
C TYR A 225 -4.81 -16.98 2.37
N ASP A 226 -3.74 -17.05 3.14
CA ASP A 226 -3.56 -18.08 4.16
C ASP A 226 -4.59 -17.96 5.29
N LEU A 227 -4.94 -16.73 5.70
CA LEU A 227 -6.06 -16.47 6.62
C LEU A 227 -7.39 -16.92 6.01
N ALA A 228 -7.68 -16.48 4.77
CA ALA A 228 -8.94 -16.78 4.10
C ALA A 228 -9.17 -18.29 3.91
N ASN A 229 -8.10 -19.03 3.63
CA ASN A 229 -8.15 -20.50 3.48
C ASN A 229 -8.07 -21.25 4.82
N GLY A 230 -7.77 -20.55 5.93
CA GLY A 230 -7.57 -21.14 7.24
C GLY A 230 -6.24 -21.89 7.39
N GLU A 231 -5.23 -21.60 6.57
CA GLU A 231 -3.88 -22.18 6.67
C GLU A 231 -3.10 -21.59 7.84
N ILE A 232 -3.38 -20.33 8.18
CA ILE A 232 -2.91 -19.69 9.42
C ILE A 232 -4.10 -19.21 10.24
N CYS A 233 -3.88 -19.02 11.54
CA CYS A 233 -4.96 -18.55 12.42
C CYS A 233 -4.82 -17.10 12.85
N ILE A 234 -3.63 -16.52 12.73
CA ILE A 234 -3.39 -15.13 13.11
C ILE A 234 -2.27 -14.54 12.25
N ALA A 235 -2.37 -13.26 11.95
CA ALA A 235 -1.35 -12.53 11.24
C ALA A 235 -1.27 -11.06 11.68
N VAL A 236 -0.07 -10.49 11.65
CA VAL A 236 0.13 -9.05 11.57
C VAL A 236 0.06 -8.66 10.11
N GLY A 237 -0.89 -7.81 9.76
CA GLY A 237 -1.17 -7.45 8.37
C GLY A 237 -1.81 -6.07 8.22
N TRP A 238 -1.96 -5.61 7.00
CA TRP A 238 -2.64 -4.37 6.68
C TRP A 238 -4.16 -4.54 6.76
N SER A 239 -4.84 -3.53 7.27
CA SER A 239 -6.29 -3.57 7.54
C SER A 239 -7.11 -4.01 6.31
N GLY A 240 -6.87 -3.43 5.13
CA GLY A 240 -7.58 -3.83 3.90
C GLY A 240 -7.24 -5.24 3.42
N GLY A 241 -5.98 -5.69 3.61
CA GLY A 241 -5.61 -7.08 3.29
C GLY A 241 -6.32 -8.10 4.19
N VAL A 242 -6.55 -7.76 5.47
CA VAL A 242 -7.37 -8.58 6.37
C VAL A 242 -8.86 -8.54 5.98
N GLU A 243 -9.37 -7.37 5.59
CA GLU A 243 -10.73 -7.24 5.08
C GLU A 243 -10.94 -8.04 3.77
N LEU A 244 -9.97 -8.00 2.88
CA LEU A 244 -9.98 -8.82 1.67
C LEU A 244 -10.00 -10.31 2.03
N ALA A 245 -9.18 -10.75 2.98
CA ALA A 245 -9.19 -12.12 3.49
C ALA A 245 -10.57 -12.51 4.05
N ARG A 246 -11.22 -11.62 4.80
CA ARG A 246 -12.57 -11.82 5.31
C ARG A 246 -13.60 -12.02 4.19
N LYS A 247 -13.57 -11.16 3.17
CA LYS A 247 -14.44 -11.25 1.98
C LYS A 247 -14.22 -12.56 1.23
N MET A 248 -12.96 -12.95 1.02
CA MET A 248 -12.60 -14.20 0.35
C MET A 248 -13.07 -15.42 1.13
N ALA A 249 -12.94 -15.44 2.47
CA ALA A 249 -13.39 -16.53 3.33
C ALA A 249 -14.91 -16.70 3.25
N VAL A 250 -15.65 -15.58 3.27
CA VAL A 250 -17.12 -15.58 3.10
C VAL A 250 -17.51 -16.11 1.72
N ALA A 251 -16.88 -15.62 0.66
CA ALA A 251 -17.16 -16.05 -0.72
C ALA A 251 -16.85 -17.54 -0.95
N ALA A 252 -15.82 -18.07 -0.28
CA ALA A 252 -15.47 -19.50 -0.37
C ALA A 252 -16.49 -20.43 0.31
N GLY A 253 -17.32 -19.93 1.22
CA GLY A 253 -18.40 -20.69 1.88
C GLY A 253 -17.94 -21.88 2.73
N LYS A 254 -16.66 -21.92 3.14
CA LYS A 254 -16.06 -23.04 3.90
C LYS A 254 -16.18 -22.88 5.43
N GLY A 255 -16.94 -21.89 5.90
CA GLY A 255 -17.13 -21.62 7.32
C GLY A 255 -15.93 -20.98 8.04
N VAL A 256 -14.92 -20.52 7.32
CA VAL A 256 -13.80 -19.77 7.89
C VAL A 256 -14.28 -18.37 8.26
N ARG A 257 -14.13 -18.00 9.54
CA ARG A 257 -14.53 -16.69 10.06
C ARG A 257 -13.30 -15.86 10.37
N ILE A 258 -13.07 -14.81 9.59
CA ILE A 258 -11.96 -13.86 9.80
C ILE A 258 -12.51 -12.58 10.43
N ASP A 259 -11.79 -12.07 11.42
CA ASP A 259 -11.99 -10.76 12.02
C ASP A 259 -10.64 -10.08 12.24
N MET A 260 -10.65 -8.82 12.66
CA MET A 260 -9.47 -8.02 12.89
C MET A 260 -9.51 -7.32 14.26
N ILE A 261 -8.33 -7.03 14.79
CA ILE A 261 -8.14 -6.33 16.06
C ILE A 261 -7.32 -5.09 15.79
N LEU A 262 -7.88 -3.93 16.09
CA LEU A 262 -7.11 -2.71 16.28
C LEU A 262 -6.69 -2.69 17.76
N PRO A 263 -5.40 -2.91 18.09
CA PRO A 263 -4.98 -3.02 19.47
C PRO A 263 -5.17 -1.72 20.25
N LYS A 264 -5.62 -1.82 21.49
CA LYS A 264 -5.90 -0.68 22.39
C LYS A 264 -4.68 0.17 22.72
N GLU A 265 -3.51 -0.42 22.64
CA GLU A 265 -2.24 0.29 22.83
C GLU A 265 -1.93 1.26 21.69
N GLY A 266 -2.62 1.11 20.55
CA GLY A 266 -2.38 1.84 19.33
C GLY A 266 -1.71 0.99 18.25
N ALA A 267 -1.76 1.51 17.02
CA ALA A 267 -1.26 0.82 15.84
C ALA A 267 -0.62 1.82 14.84
N PRO A 268 0.24 1.35 13.92
CA PRO A 268 0.71 2.19 12.84
C PRO A 268 -0.45 2.71 11.99
N LEU A 269 -0.46 4.02 11.77
CA LEU A 269 -1.26 4.70 10.76
C LEU A 269 -0.35 5.06 9.60
N TRP A 270 -0.68 4.61 8.41
CA TRP A 270 0.06 4.90 7.20
C TRP A 270 -0.87 5.47 6.13
N SER A 271 -0.30 6.20 5.21
CA SER A 271 -0.99 6.69 4.01
C SER A 271 -0.07 6.54 2.82
N ASP A 272 -0.66 6.18 1.69
CA ASP A 272 0.04 6.06 0.43
C ASP A 272 -0.39 7.18 -0.51
N VAL A 273 0.53 7.56 -1.36
CA VAL A 273 0.36 8.67 -2.28
C VAL A 273 0.72 8.26 -3.70
N MET A 274 0.18 8.97 -4.67
CA MET A 274 0.56 8.87 -6.07
C MET A 274 1.62 9.92 -6.38
N VAL A 275 2.72 9.51 -7.00
CA VAL A 275 3.81 10.39 -7.42
C VAL A 275 4.18 10.10 -8.87
N ILE A 276 4.82 11.07 -9.52
CA ILE A 276 5.42 10.92 -10.84
C ILE A 276 6.94 10.81 -10.66
N PRO A 277 7.55 9.65 -10.89
CA PRO A 277 9.00 9.48 -10.78
C PRO A 277 9.77 10.38 -11.75
N LYS A 278 10.93 10.83 -11.33
CA LYS A 278 11.85 11.62 -12.16
C LYS A 278 12.22 10.86 -13.43
N GLY A 279 12.11 11.54 -14.58
CA GLY A 279 12.39 10.93 -15.88
C GLY A 279 11.25 10.07 -16.43
N ALA A 280 10.03 10.18 -15.90
CA ALA A 280 8.84 9.58 -16.49
C ALA A 280 8.68 10.01 -17.96
N GLY A 281 8.42 9.04 -18.83
CA GLY A 281 8.34 9.28 -20.28
C GLY A 281 6.98 9.80 -20.73
N ASN A 282 5.91 9.52 -19.97
CA ASN A 282 4.52 9.76 -20.36
C ASN A 282 3.82 10.66 -19.33
N LEU A 283 4.27 11.93 -19.21
CA LEU A 283 3.81 12.87 -18.17
C LEU A 283 2.32 13.20 -18.27
N ASP A 284 1.77 13.33 -19.49
CA ASP A 284 0.36 13.63 -19.69
C ASP A 284 -0.51 12.44 -19.32
N GLU A 285 -0.09 11.24 -19.66
CA GLU A 285 -0.74 9.99 -19.31
C GLU A 285 -0.68 9.71 -17.81
N ALA A 286 0.44 10.06 -17.17
CA ALA A 286 0.59 9.97 -15.71
C ALA A 286 -0.42 10.87 -14.99
N HIS A 287 -0.55 12.12 -15.40
CA HIS A 287 -1.54 13.04 -14.84
C HIS A 287 -2.97 12.56 -15.12
N ALA A 288 -3.25 12.06 -16.32
CA ALA A 288 -4.56 11.52 -16.67
C ALA A 288 -4.92 10.31 -15.79
N PHE A 289 -3.95 9.42 -15.49
CA PHE A 289 -4.16 8.27 -14.61
C PHE A 289 -4.42 8.72 -13.17
N ILE A 290 -3.62 9.64 -12.64
CA ILE A 290 -3.81 10.20 -11.30
C ILE A 290 -5.17 10.89 -11.19
N ASP A 291 -5.55 11.75 -12.15
CA ASP A 291 -6.84 12.45 -12.13
C ASP A 291 -8.03 11.49 -12.24
N TYR A 292 -7.88 10.41 -13.02
CA TYR A 292 -8.89 9.36 -13.12
C TYR A 292 -9.12 8.66 -11.77
N LEU A 293 -8.06 8.28 -11.06
CA LEU A 293 -8.17 7.65 -9.74
C LEU A 293 -8.74 8.60 -8.68
N MET A 294 -8.61 9.92 -8.86
CA MET A 294 -9.20 10.92 -7.97
C MET A 294 -10.71 11.13 -8.19
N ARG A 295 -11.34 10.58 -9.23
CA ARG A 295 -12.79 10.66 -9.42
C ARG A 295 -13.50 10.01 -8.24
N PRO A 296 -14.51 10.65 -7.61
CA PRO A 296 -15.18 10.10 -6.43
C PRO A 296 -15.71 8.68 -6.63
N GLU A 297 -16.37 8.42 -7.76
CA GLU A 297 -16.92 7.12 -8.10
C GLU A 297 -15.85 6.05 -8.31
N VAL A 298 -14.69 6.41 -8.85
CA VAL A 298 -13.58 5.49 -9.08
C VAL A 298 -12.91 5.12 -7.77
N ILE A 299 -12.51 6.13 -6.97
CA ILE A 299 -11.81 5.86 -5.71
C ILE A 299 -12.73 5.20 -4.67
N ALA A 300 -14.05 5.49 -4.68
CA ALA A 300 -15.03 4.81 -3.85
C ALA A 300 -15.17 3.32 -4.24
N LYS A 301 -15.16 3.01 -5.55
CA LYS A 301 -15.16 1.64 -6.06
C LYS A 301 -13.91 0.88 -5.56
N ILE A 302 -12.75 1.53 -5.62
CA ILE A 302 -11.49 0.96 -5.14
C ILE A 302 -11.55 0.74 -3.61
N SER A 303 -11.98 1.75 -2.83
CA SER A 303 -12.16 1.64 -1.38
C SER A 303 -13.11 0.50 -1.01
N THR A 304 -14.23 0.36 -1.72
CA THR A 304 -15.20 -0.73 -1.51
C THR A 304 -14.57 -2.09 -1.78
N ALA A 305 -13.79 -2.23 -2.84
CA ALA A 305 -13.16 -3.50 -3.19
C ALA A 305 -12.07 -3.91 -2.18
N LEU A 306 -11.19 -2.96 -1.84
CA LEU A 306 -10.00 -3.21 -1.05
C LEU A 306 -10.22 -3.08 0.47
N GLY A 307 -11.23 -2.33 0.89
CA GLY A 307 -11.50 -2.07 2.30
C GLY A 307 -10.71 -0.90 2.88
N TYR A 308 -9.94 -0.15 2.11
CA TYR A 308 -9.19 1.01 2.61
C TYR A 308 -9.96 2.31 2.47
N PRO A 309 -9.92 3.20 3.47
CA PRO A 309 -10.34 4.59 3.32
C PRO A 309 -9.46 5.33 2.32
N ASN A 310 -10.03 6.34 1.67
CA ASN A 310 -9.35 7.20 0.71
C ASN A 310 -9.35 8.67 1.15
N ALA A 311 -8.60 9.50 0.44
CA ALA A 311 -8.43 10.92 0.76
C ALA A 311 -9.37 11.85 -0.02
N ASN A 312 -10.40 11.32 -0.70
CA ASN A 312 -11.36 12.12 -1.45
C ASN A 312 -12.63 12.34 -0.60
N LYS A 313 -12.88 13.61 -0.21
CA LYS A 313 -14.01 13.98 0.66
C LYS A 313 -15.40 13.69 0.06
N ASP A 314 -15.51 13.67 -1.28
CA ASP A 314 -16.78 13.42 -1.97
C ASP A 314 -17.02 11.91 -2.19
N ALA A 315 -16.01 11.07 -1.99
CA ALA A 315 -16.09 9.63 -2.25
C ALA A 315 -16.65 8.82 -1.07
N THR A 316 -16.47 9.28 0.17
CA THR A 316 -16.85 8.52 1.37
C THR A 316 -18.31 8.09 1.36
N ALA A 317 -19.22 8.96 0.92
CA ALA A 317 -20.65 8.64 0.83
C ALA A 317 -20.98 7.56 -0.23
N LEU A 318 -20.08 7.34 -1.19
CA LEU A 318 -20.22 6.37 -2.28
C LEU A 318 -19.61 5.01 -1.94
N VAL A 319 -18.81 4.92 -0.88
CA VAL A 319 -18.22 3.65 -0.41
C VAL A 319 -19.31 2.76 0.17
N ASP A 320 -19.22 1.45 -0.12
CA ASP A 320 -20.17 0.47 0.42
C ASP A 320 -20.28 0.57 1.95
N PRO A 321 -21.50 0.59 2.51
CA PRO A 321 -21.70 0.72 3.96
C PRO A 321 -20.98 -0.34 4.79
N SER A 322 -20.80 -1.57 4.27
CA SER A 322 -20.07 -2.62 4.98
C SER A 322 -18.59 -2.30 5.20
N VAL A 323 -18.02 -1.40 4.41
CA VAL A 323 -16.65 -0.89 4.55
C VAL A 323 -16.65 0.44 5.29
N ARG A 324 -17.46 1.39 4.81
CA ARG A 324 -17.54 2.75 5.36
C ARG A 324 -17.92 2.78 6.83
N ASP A 325 -18.90 1.96 7.23
CA ASP A 325 -19.44 1.97 8.59
C ASP A 325 -18.71 0.98 9.51
N ASN A 326 -17.62 0.35 9.04
CA ASN A 326 -16.76 -0.50 9.86
C ASN A 326 -15.72 0.35 10.61
N PRO A 327 -15.80 0.45 11.96
CA PRO A 327 -14.92 1.31 12.76
C PRO A 327 -13.47 0.83 12.81
N LYS A 328 -13.18 -0.38 12.32
CA LYS A 328 -11.80 -0.90 12.19
C LYS A 328 -11.15 -0.48 10.86
N MET A 329 -11.95 0.03 9.93
CA MET A 329 -11.51 0.56 8.63
C MET A 329 -11.57 2.09 8.62
N TYR A 330 -12.76 2.65 8.80
CA TYR A 330 -12.99 4.08 9.02
C TYR A 330 -12.95 4.36 10.52
N ILE A 331 -11.74 4.54 11.03
CA ILE A 331 -11.47 4.64 12.47
C ILE A 331 -12.11 5.92 13.02
N PRO A 332 -12.93 5.82 14.10
CA PRO A 332 -13.52 6.98 14.73
C PRO A 332 -12.48 7.96 15.28
N ALA A 333 -12.83 9.26 15.28
CA ALA A 333 -11.91 10.34 15.68
C ALA A 333 -11.31 10.12 17.09
N GLU A 334 -12.12 9.61 18.02
CA GLU A 334 -11.70 9.30 19.40
C GLU A 334 -10.64 8.20 19.51
N GLN A 335 -10.51 7.35 18.50
CA GLN A 335 -9.50 6.29 18.45
C GLN A 335 -8.26 6.69 17.65
N MET A 336 -8.35 7.75 16.83
CA MET A 336 -7.23 8.22 16.01
C MET A 336 -6.03 8.66 16.86
N ASP A 337 -6.26 9.22 18.05
CA ASP A 337 -5.19 9.69 18.95
C ASP A 337 -4.32 8.56 19.50
N SER A 338 -4.80 7.32 19.49
CA SER A 338 -4.01 6.14 19.89
C SER A 338 -3.06 5.66 18.78
N LEU A 339 -3.29 6.07 17.54
CA LEU A 339 -2.50 5.65 16.39
C LEU A 339 -1.21 6.48 16.29
N PHE A 340 -0.20 5.89 15.70
CA PHE A 340 1.06 6.59 15.42
C PHE A 340 1.41 6.53 13.95
N ALA A 341 1.72 7.69 13.35
CA ALA A 341 2.16 7.74 11.97
C ALA A 341 3.56 7.14 11.81
N LEU A 342 3.79 6.36 10.76
CA LEU A 342 5.12 5.93 10.39
C LEU A 342 5.96 7.13 9.91
N LYS A 343 7.26 7.14 10.21
CA LYS A 343 8.17 8.24 9.85
C LYS A 343 9.46 7.72 9.26
N ALA A 344 10.01 8.47 8.30
CA ALA A 344 11.37 8.25 7.84
C ALA A 344 12.36 8.44 9.00
N LEU A 345 13.36 7.59 9.05
CA LEU A 345 14.43 7.64 10.04
C LEU A 345 15.75 8.08 9.39
N PRO A 346 16.67 8.69 10.14
CA PRO A 346 18.01 8.96 9.63
C PRO A 346 18.69 7.68 9.13
N LEU A 347 19.43 7.78 8.02
CA LEU A 347 20.07 6.63 7.36
C LEU A 347 20.90 5.74 8.30
N LYS A 348 21.53 6.33 9.33
CA LYS A 348 22.26 5.57 10.36
C LYS A 348 21.34 4.66 11.16
N VAL A 349 20.13 5.11 11.48
CA VAL A 349 19.13 4.36 12.23
C VAL A 349 18.49 3.30 11.34
N GLU A 350 18.21 3.64 10.07
CA GLU A 350 17.74 2.67 9.09
C GLU A 350 18.67 1.46 8.96
N ARG A 351 19.99 1.69 8.93
CA ARG A 351 20.97 0.60 8.92
C ARG A 351 20.91 -0.27 10.19
N VAL A 352 20.57 0.31 11.34
CA VAL A 352 20.34 -0.45 12.57
C VAL A 352 19.07 -1.27 12.44
N ARG A 353 17.97 -0.65 12.02
CA ARG A 353 16.67 -1.30 11.79
C ARG A 353 16.79 -2.51 10.86
N MET A 354 17.44 -2.33 9.73
CA MET A 354 17.63 -3.41 8.74
C MET A 354 18.50 -4.55 9.27
N ARG A 355 19.56 -4.26 10.02
CA ARG A 355 20.39 -5.33 10.65
C ARG A 355 19.62 -6.10 11.69
N THR A 356 18.87 -5.40 12.57
CA THR A 356 17.99 -6.00 13.56
C THR A 356 16.97 -6.93 12.88
N TRP A 357 16.32 -6.45 11.82
CA TRP A 357 15.36 -7.24 11.07
C TRP A 357 15.95 -8.50 10.46
N ASN A 358 17.10 -8.39 9.81
CA ASN A 358 17.80 -9.54 9.22
C ASN A 358 18.15 -10.61 10.26
N SER A 359 18.58 -10.20 11.47
CA SER A 359 18.80 -11.10 12.59
C SER A 359 17.51 -11.83 13.01
N ILE A 360 16.41 -11.10 13.17
CA ILE A 360 15.10 -11.67 13.52
C ILE A 360 14.65 -12.68 12.46
N ARG A 361 14.69 -12.31 11.18
CA ARG A 361 14.26 -13.18 10.08
C ARG A 361 15.05 -14.49 10.05
N THR A 362 16.37 -14.41 10.22
CA THR A 362 17.25 -15.56 10.15
C THR A 362 17.33 -16.37 11.45
N GLY A 363 16.82 -15.81 12.57
CA GLY A 363 16.89 -16.42 13.89
C GLY A 363 18.33 -16.47 14.45
N LYS A 364 19.19 -15.50 14.10
CA LYS A 364 20.62 -15.46 14.46
C LYS A 364 20.97 -14.23 15.27
#